data_5f9620b73e7cff7e169424dbb178b273
#
_entry.id   5f9620b73e7cff7e169424dbb178b273
#
_cell.length_a   1.000
_cell.length_b   1.000
_cell.length_c   1.000
_cell.angle_alpha   90.00
_cell.angle_beta   90.00
_cell.angle_gamma   90.00
#
_symmetry.space_group_name_H-M   'P 1'
#
loop_
_entity.id
_entity.type
_entity.pdbx_description
1 polymer ?
#
loop_
_entity_poly.entity_id
_entity_poly.type
_entity_poly.pdbx_seq_one_letter_code
_entity_poly.pdbx_strand_id
1 'polypeptide(L)'
;MKKTMLFAACVALLASCCCKQKCNCNCGCETCGCTEKDTTAVQAADAEIVENEQYDLAKLKKDADDYYILFDGSSLDGWRGYGQDAVPTSWENADGCLHLKGSGTGEAQAEGGGDLLFAHKFTNFTLECEYKISKGGNSGIFYLAEEAKDAEGNYLPIWQSCSEYQVLDNANHVDAQLGKDGNRQSASLYDMVPAKPQNAKPFGEWNSVKIVVFKGTVIHYQNDEKVLEYHLWTPKWKEMLDESKFCKGGEFPYAYNLMINEGKNGGYIAFQDHGDDVWYRNVRVKVAD
;
A
#
# COMPACT_ATOMS: atom_id res chain seq x y z
N MET A 1 14.57 8.65 -52.11
CA MET A 1 13.70 9.60 -51.37
C MET A 1 13.14 8.87 -50.17
N LYS A 2 13.77 9.02 -48.97
CA LYS A 2 13.33 8.42 -47.69
C LYS A 2 12.61 9.52 -46.93
N LYS A 3 11.32 9.32 -46.64
CA LYS A 3 10.54 10.20 -45.75
C LYS A 3 10.79 9.76 -44.31
N THR A 4 11.43 10.62 -43.56
CA THR A 4 11.61 10.51 -42.14
C THR A 4 10.34 11.02 -41.47
N MET A 5 9.61 10.16 -40.75
CA MET A 5 8.50 10.57 -39.89
C MET A 5 9.06 10.93 -38.51
N LEU A 6 8.94 12.19 -38.17
CA LEU A 6 9.21 12.68 -36.79
C LEU A 6 7.98 12.36 -35.93
N PHE A 7 8.14 11.50 -34.94
CA PHE A 7 7.15 11.35 -33.88
C PHE A 7 7.46 12.38 -32.78
N ALA A 8 6.58 13.34 -32.64
CA ALA A 8 6.58 14.27 -31.53
C ALA A 8 5.95 13.56 -30.33
N ALA A 9 6.76 13.25 -29.33
CA ALA A 9 6.27 12.78 -28.03
C ALA A 9 5.71 13.98 -27.27
N CYS A 10 4.39 14.05 -27.13
CA CYS A 10 3.73 14.91 -26.15
C CYS A 10 3.90 14.31 -24.76
N VAL A 11 4.85 14.86 -24.00
CA VAL A 11 4.91 14.63 -22.54
C VAL A 11 3.78 15.46 -21.93
N ALA A 12 2.69 14.81 -21.57
CA ALA A 12 1.65 15.41 -20.74
C ALA A 12 2.13 15.41 -19.28
N LEU A 13 2.62 16.55 -18.84
CA LEU A 13 2.82 16.85 -17.41
C LEU A 13 1.42 16.94 -16.77
N LEU A 14 0.97 15.85 -16.17
CA LEU A 14 -0.18 15.86 -15.27
C LEU A 14 0.25 16.48 -13.93
N ALA A 15 0.07 17.79 -13.84
CA ALA A 15 0.12 18.47 -12.54
C ALA A 15 -1.05 17.97 -11.68
N SER A 16 -0.74 17.17 -10.66
CA SER A 16 -1.67 16.81 -9.60
C SER A 16 -2.10 18.10 -8.87
N CYS A 17 -3.23 18.66 -9.27
CA CYS A 17 -3.86 19.78 -8.58
C CYS A 17 -4.80 19.21 -7.52
N CYS A 18 -4.26 18.89 -6.33
CA CYS A 18 -5.05 18.54 -5.16
C CYS A 18 -5.94 19.73 -4.77
N CYS A 19 -7.24 19.50 -4.66
CA CYS A 19 -8.28 20.45 -4.30
C CYS A 19 -7.95 21.26 -3.02
N LYS A 20 -7.31 22.42 -3.18
CA LYS A 20 -7.34 23.49 -2.20
C LYS A 20 -7.70 24.79 -2.89
N GLN A 21 -8.98 24.96 -3.23
CA GLN A 21 -9.55 26.29 -3.36
C GLN A 21 -11.01 26.24 -2.95
N LYS A 22 -11.28 26.62 -1.69
CA LYS A 22 -12.56 27.18 -1.34
C LYS A 22 -12.68 28.47 -2.16
N CYS A 23 -13.35 28.41 -3.30
CA CYS A 23 -13.79 29.60 -4.01
C CYS A 23 -14.87 30.29 -3.19
N ASN A 24 -14.45 31.20 -2.32
CA ASN A 24 -15.33 32.18 -1.74
C ASN A 24 -15.43 33.32 -2.75
N CYS A 25 -16.11 33.07 -3.87
CA CYS A 25 -16.33 34.07 -4.91
C CYS A 25 -17.58 34.89 -4.56
N ASN A 26 -17.38 35.92 -3.73
CA ASN A 26 -18.31 37.05 -3.64
C ASN A 26 -17.71 38.20 -4.47
N CYS A 27 -17.48 37.98 -5.77
CA CYS A 27 -17.09 39.03 -6.71
C CYS A 27 -18.12 39.04 -7.86
N GLY A 28 -18.93 40.08 -7.91
CA GLY A 28 -19.79 40.37 -9.03
C GLY A 28 -18.98 40.73 -10.29
N CYS A 29 -18.50 39.72 -10.98
CA CYS A 29 -17.80 39.84 -12.26
C CYS A 29 -18.64 39.19 -13.35
N GLU A 30 -19.28 40.00 -14.19
CA GLU A 30 -20.15 39.59 -15.31
C GLU A 30 -19.39 39.00 -16.52
N THR A 31 -18.07 38.73 -16.44
CA THR A 31 -17.25 38.28 -17.56
C THR A 31 -16.52 36.93 -17.36
N CYS A 32 -16.73 36.23 -16.26
CA CYS A 32 -16.26 34.85 -16.14
C CYS A 32 -17.31 33.90 -16.66
N GLY A 33 -17.14 33.41 -17.89
CA GLY A 33 -17.92 32.33 -18.50
C GLY A 33 -17.66 30.99 -17.78
N CYS A 34 -17.96 30.92 -16.51
CA CYS A 34 -18.07 29.64 -15.80
C CYS A 34 -19.41 29.04 -16.20
N THR A 35 -19.40 28.21 -17.26
CA THR A 35 -20.46 27.21 -17.39
C THR A 35 -20.47 26.41 -16.09
N GLU A 36 -21.63 26.35 -15.44
CA GLU A 36 -21.88 25.40 -14.35
C GLU A 36 -21.45 24.02 -14.87
N LYS A 37 -20.24 23.60 -14.55
CA LYS A 37 -19.92 22.18 -14.59
C LYS A 37 -20.77 21.57 -13.53
N ASP A 38 -21.64 20.68 -13.94
CA ASP A 38 -22.39 19.76 -13.11
C ASP A 38 -21.48 19.24 -11.99
N THR A 39 -21.55 19.88 -10.83
CA THR A 39 -20.90 19.38 -9.61
C THR A 39 -21.86 18.35 -9.01
N THR A 40 -22.14 17.29 -9.77
CA THR A 40 -22.51 16.03 -9.12
C THR A 40 -21.30 15.65 -8.30
N ALA A 41 -21.38 15.92 -6.98
CA ALA A 41 -20.37 15.45 -6.04
C ALA A 41 -20.21 13.96 -6.31
N VAL A 42 -19.02 13.55 -6.80
CA VAL A 42 -18.73 12.15 -7.02
C VAL A 42 -18.86 11.50 -5.66
N GLN A 43 -19.92 10.71 -5.49
CA GLN A 43 -20.13 9.97 -4.25
C GLN A 43 -19.07 8.86 -4.22
N ALA A 44 -18.49 8.62 -3.03
CA ALA A 44 -17.67 7.44 -2.85
C ALA A 44 -18.52 6.21 -3.18
N ALA A 45 -18.00 5.33 -4.00
CA ALA A 45 -18.67 4.10 -4.40
C ALA A 45 -18.44 2.99 -3.35
N ASP A 46 -19.42 2.10 -3.22
CA ASP A 46 -19.26 0.90 -2.40
C ASP A 46 -18.70 -0.23 -3.27
N ALA A 47 -17.70 -0.92 -2.73
CA ALA A 47 -17.09 -2.10 -3.34
C ALA A 47 -17.72 -3.37 -2.77
N GLU A 48 -17.72 -4.44 -3.56
CA GLU A 48 -18.06 -5.78 -3.08
C GLU A 48 -16.84 -6.40 -2.38
N ILE A 49 -16.95 -6.74 -1.09
CA ILE A 49 -15.92 -7.47 -0.36
C ILE A 49 -16.02 -8.95 -0.70
N VAL A 50 -14.88 -9.54 -1.09
CA VAL A 50 -14.77 -10.97 -1.42
C VAL A 50 -14.30 -11.74 -0.20
N GLU A 51 -15.14 -12.61 0.31
CA GLU A 51 -14.79 -13.50 1.42
C GLU A 51 -14.22 -14.81 0.89
N ASN A 52 -12.96 -15.09 1.21
CA ASN A 52 -12.24 -16.30 0.81
C ASN A 52 -12.00 -17.21 2.01
N GLU A 53 -11.78 -18.50 1.74
CA GLU A 53 -11.37 -19.47 2.77
C GLU A 53 -10.07 -19.01 3.43
N GLN A 54 -10.08 -19.00 4.78
CA GLN A 54 -8.94 -18.58 5.57
C GLN A 54 -7.96 -19.73 5.78
N TYR A 55 -6.66 -19.46 5.61
CA TYR A 55 -5.62 -20.41 5.95
C TYR A 55 -5.65 -20.71 7.47
N ASP A 56 -5.62 -21.97 7.82
CA ASP A 56 -5.65 -22.40 9.22
C ASP A 56 -4.27 -22.18 9.88
N LEU A 57 -4.19 -21.20 10.79
CA LEU A 57 -2.97 -20.90 11.54
C LEU A 57 -2.46 -22.06 12.39
N ALA A 58 -3.31 -23.04 12.75
CA ALA A 58 -2.86 -24.21 13.48
C ALA A 58 -1.88 -25.11 12.69
N LYS A 59 -1.79 -24.91 11.38
CA LYS A 59 -0.80 -25.57 10.50
C LYS A 59 0.61 -24.96 10.63
N LEU A 60 0.72 -23.74 11.15
CA LEU A 60 1.98 -23.04 11.30
C LEU A 60 2.69 -23.39 12.61
N LYS A 61 4.01 -23.34 12.56
CA LYS A 61 4.84 -23.37 13.76
C LYS A 61 4.78 -22.03 14.46
N LYS A 62 4.93 -22.07 15.79
CA LYS A 62 5.20 -20.89 16.59
C LYS A 62 6.66 -20.89 17.06
N ASP A 63 7.22 -19.70 17.18
CA ASP A 63 8.52 -19.53 17.83
C ASP A 63 8.40 -19.46 19.37
N ALA A 64 9.54 -19.25 20.04
CA ALA A 64 9.60 -19.18 21.51
C ALA A 64 8.86 -17.95 22.10
N ASP A 65 8.64 -16.91 21.28
CA ASP A 65 7.95 -15.68 21.66
C ASP A 65 6.45 -15.72 21.31
N ASP A 66 5.93 -16.89 20.91
CA ASP A 66 4.53 -17.16 20.52
C ASP A 66 4.08 -16.49 19.21
N TYR A 67 5.03 -16.20 18.31
CA TYR A 67 4.71 -15.75 16.95
C TYR A 67 4.45 -16.94 16.04
N TYR A 68 3.39 -16.87 15.23
CA TYR A 68 3.21 -17.74 14.08
C TYR A 68 4.24 -17.39 13.01
N ILE A 69 4.97 -18.37 12.53
CA ILE A 69 5.97 -18.19 11.45
C ILE A 69 5.23 -18.27 10.12
N LEU A 70 5.04 -17.13 9.48
CA LEU A 70 4.38 -17.07 8.17
C LEU A 70 5.35 -17.42 7.04
N PHE A 71 6.65 -17.13 7.20
CA PHE A 71 7.70 -17.51 6.26
C PHE A 71 9.06 -17.57 6.96
N ASP A 72 9.72 -18.71 6.83
CA ASP A 72 11.06 -19.01 7.40
C ASP A 72 12.10 -19.38 6.33
N GLY A 73 11.79 -19.16 5.06
CA GLY A 73 12.63 -19.57 3.94
C GLY A 73 12.36 -20.97 3.42
N SER A 74 11.42 -21.73 3.98
CA SER A 74 11.19 -23.12 3.60
C SER A 74 10.02 -23.33 2.64
N SER A 75 8.91 -22.59 2.80
CA SER A 75 7.67 -22.84 2.06
C SER A 75 6.88 -21.55 1.81
N LEU A 76 6.14 -21.53 0.70
CA LEU A 76 5.12 -20.52 0.39
C LEU A 76 3.71 -20.99 0.80
N ASP A 77 3.60 -21.99 1.65
CA ASP A 77 2.32 -22.48 2.13
C ASP A 77 1.56 -21.37 2.89
N GLY A 78 0.28 -21.20 2.58
CA GLY A 78 -0.53 -20.09 3.07
C GLY A 78 -0.41 -18.77 2.29
N TRP A 79 0.49 -18.68 1.30
CA TRP A 79 0.63 -17.52 0.45
C TRP A 79 -0.06 -17.71 -0.89
N ARG A 80 -0.64 -16.65 -1.44
CA ARG A 80 -1.24 -16.57 -2.77
C ARG A 80 -1.20 -15.14 -3.31
N GLY A 81 -1.52 -14.96 -4.58
CA GLY A 81 -1.71 -13.62 -5.13
C GLY A 81 -3.01 -12.99 -4.64
N TYR A 82 -3.02 -11.66 -4.53
CA TYR A 82 -4.24 -10.89 -4.33
C TYR A 82 -5.20 -11.12 -5.52
N GLY A 83 -6.44 -11.50 -5.22
CA GLY A 83 -7.43 -11.86 -6.26
C GLY A 83 -7.09 -13.12 -7.07
N GLN A 84 -6.15 -13.95 -6.60
CA GLN A 84 -5.66 -15.16 -7.29
C GLN A 84 -5.65 -16.35 -6.33
N ASP A 85 -5.73 -17.57 -6.86
CA ASP A 85 -5.71 -18.81 -6.07
C ASP A 85 -4.29 -19.38 -5.88
N ALA A 86 -3.31 -18.87 -6.63
CA ALA A 86 -1.92 -19.33 -6.60
C ALA A 86 -0.95 -18.18 -6.34
N VAL A 87 0.26 -18.52 -5.94
CA VAL A 87 1.38 -17.55 -5.84
C VAL A 87 1.71 -17.03 -7.24
N PRO A 88 1.80 -15.69 -7.44
CA PRO A 88 2.22 -15.12 -8.72
C PRO A 88 3.63 -15.57 -9.10
N THR A 89 3.88 -15.80 -10.39
CA THR A 89 5.16 -16.35 -10.87
C THR A 89 6.34 -15.40 -10.74
N SER A 90 6.09 -14.12 -10.50
CA SER A 90 7.10 -13.12 -10.17
C SER A 90 7.68 -13.29 -8.76
N TRP A 91 6.97 -13.98 -7.86
CA TRP A 91 7.44 -14.27 -6.51
C TRP A 91 8.06 -15.65 -6.40
N GLU A 92 9.21 -15.72 -5.77
CA GLU A 92 9.90 -16.98 -5.51
C GLU A 92 10.46 -17.06 -4.10
N ASN A 93 10.70 -18.28 -3.63
CA ASN A 93 11.55 -18.53 -2.46
C ASN A 93 12.98 -18.68 -2.94
N ALA A 94 13.78 -17.64 -2.81
CA ALA A 94 15.17 -17.62 -3.22
C ALA A 94 16.07 -17.25 -2.05
N ASP A 95 17.11 -18.03 -1.79
CA ASP A 95 18.10 -17.84 -0.72
C ASP A 95 17.45 -17.61 0.68
N GLY A 96 16.33 -18.30 0.95
CA GLY A 96 15.59 -18.18 2.17
C GLY A 96 14.78 -16.88 2.31
N CYS A 97 14.50 -16.20 1.19
CA CYS A 97 13.71 -14.98 1.13
C CYS A 97 12.49 -15.15 0.22
N LEU A 98 11.40 -14.46 0.54
CA LEU A 98 10.38 -14.11 -0.45
C LEU A 98 11.01 -13.04 -1.35
N HIS A 99 11.27 -13.38 -2.59
CA HIS A 99 11.89 -12.50 -3.57
C HIS A 99 10.91 -12.20 -4.69
N LEU A 100 10.59 -10.93 -4.86
CA LEU A 100 9.95 -10.42 -6.06
C LEU A 100 11.03 -10.17 -7.11
N LYS A 101 10.94 -10.87 -8.23
CA LYS A 101 11.75 -10.60 -9.41
C LYS A 101 11.21 -9.38 -10.14
N GLY A 102 11.86 -8.27 -9.98
CA GLY A 102 11.50 -7.04 -10.67
C GLY A 102 11.60 -7.17 -12.17
N SER A 103 10.68 -6.55 -12.89
CA SER A 103 10.73 -6.46 -14.36
C SER A 103 11.73 -5.40 -14.85
N GLY A 104 12.17 -4.51 -13.95
CA GLY A 104 12.97 -3.33 -14.30
C GLY A 104 12.20 -2.29 -15.14
N THR A 105 10.88 -2.42 -15.24
CA THR A 105 10.03 -1.49 -16.01
C THR A 105 9.49 -0.34 -15.18
N GLY A 106 9.83 -0.26 -13.88
CA GLY A 106 9.33 0.76 -12.93
C GLY A 106 7.83 0.63 -12.73
N GLU A 107 7.21 1.50 -11.99
CA GLU A 107 5.77 1.75 -11.75
C GLU A 107 4.69 0.71 -12.19
N ALA A 108 5.08 -0.44 -12.77
CA ALA A 108 4.20 -1.50 -13.23
C ALA A 108 4.53 -2.82 -12.56
N GLN A 109 3.53 -3.62 -12.26
CA GLN A 109 3.74 -4.98 -11.74
C GLN A 109 4.64 -5.80 -12.66
N ALA A 110 5.41 -6.72 -12.09
CA ALA A 110 6.26 -7.65 -12.83
C ALA A 110 5.41 -8.53 -13.77
N GLU A 111 6.00 -9.04 -14.84
CA GLU A 111 5.32 -9.99 -15.74
C GLU A 111 4.91 -11.27 -14.96
N GLY A 112 3.64 -11.63 -15.03
CA GLY A 112 3.08 -12.72 -14.21
C GLY A 112 2.97 -12.36 -12.72
N GLY A 113 2.94 -11.05 -12.44
CA GLY A 113 2.96 -10.46 -11.11
C GLY A 113 1.62 -10.41 -10.42
N GLY A 114 1.66 -9.69 -9.33
CA GLY A 114 0.57 -9.43 -8.41
C GLY A 114 1.08 -9.35 -6.97
N ASP A 115 0.34 -8.63 -6.13
CA ASP A 115 0.67 -8.52 -4.72
C ASP A 115 0.59 -9.88 -4.03
N LEU A 116 1.59 -10.21 -3.21
CA LEU A 116 1.67 -11.50 -2.51
C LEU A 116 0.97 -11.40 -1.16
N LEU A 117 -0.12 -12.13 -0.99
CA LEU A 117 -1.00 -12.08 0.16
C LEU A 117 -0.90 -13.36 1.01
N PHE A 118 -0.84 -13.22 2.35
CA PHE A 118 -1.02 -14.35 3.26
C PHE A 118 -2.52 -14.58 3.49
N ALA A 119 -3.00 -15.80 3.22
CA ALA A 119 -4.42 -16.15 3.10
C ALA A 119 -5.15 -16.27 4.47
N HIS A 120 -4.85 -15.37 5.43
CA HIS A 120 -5.53 -15.28 6.72
C HIS A 120 -5.72 -13.82 7.12
N LYS A 121 -6.93 -13.45 7.58
CA LYS A 121 -7.22 -12.10 8.07
C LYS A 121 -6.86 -11.97 9.54
N PHE A 122 -6.14 -10.92 9.86
CA PHE A 122 -5.72 -10.56 11.23
C PHE A 122 -6.45 -9.30 11.70
N THR A 123 -6.86 -9.25 12.97
CA THR A 123 -7.54 -8.08 13.56
C THR A 123 -6.62 -7.31 14.50
N ASN A 124 -6.11 -7.98 15.52
CA ASN A 124 -5.12 -7.43 16.45
C ASN A 124 -3.85 -8.26 16.35
N PHE A 125 -2.75 -7.64 15.99
CA PHE A 125 -1.51 -8.40 15.75
C PHE A 125 -0.27 -7.53 15.85
N THR A 126 0.87 -8.21 15.97
CA THR A 126 2.18 -7.65 15.71
C THR A 126 2.81 -8.42 14.56
N LEU A 127 3.04 -7.76 13.43
CA LEU A 127 3.83 -8.28 12.32
C LEU A 127 5.28 -7.89 12.51
N GLU A 128 6.19 -8.83 12.35
CA GLU A 128 7.63 -8.58 12.25
C GLU A 128 8.18 -9.25 10.98
N CYS A 129 9.05 -8.54 10.29
CA CYS A 129 9.81 -9.05 9.14
C CYS A 129 11.05 -8.19 8.91
N GLU A 130 11.84 -8.58 7.93
CA GLU A 130 12.91 -7.74 7.39
C GLU A 130 12.72 -7.60 5.88
N TYR A 131 13.06 -6.43 5.34
CA TYR A 131 13.11 -6.21 3.89
C TYR A 131 14.49 -5.71 3.45
N LYS A 132 14.79 -6.00 2.20
CA LYS A 132 15.91 -5.44 1.44
C LYS A 132 15.37 -5.05 0.08
N ILE A 133 15.72 -3.86 -0.42
CA ILE A 133 15.22 -3.34 -1.69
C ILE A 133 16.37 -3.03 -2.65
N SER A 134 16.10 -3.14 -3.96
CA SER A 134 17.02 -2.76 -5.01
C SER A 134 17.23 -1.24 -5.09
N LYS A 135 18.24 -0.81 -5.84
CA LYS A 135 18.48 0.61 -6.09
C LYS A 135 17.32 1.23 -6.86
N GLY A 136 16.77 2.31 -6.32
CA GLY A 136 15.60 2.99 -6.87
C GLY A 136 14.33 2.15 -6.78
N GLY A 137 14.31 1.10 -5.94
CA GLY A 137 13.17 0.21 -5.83
C GLY A 137 12.03 0.79 -4.98
N ASN A 138 10.83 0.31 -5.30
CA ASN A 138 9.58 0.59 -4.62
C ASN A 138 8.82 -0.72 -4.33
N SER A 139 8.25 -0.82 -3.16
CA SER A 139 7.36 -1.88 -2.69
C SER A 139 6.58 -1.36 -1.48
N GLY A 140 5.75 -2.20 -0.88
CA GLY A 140 4.96 -1.87 0.31
C GLY A 140 4.59 -3.11 1.11
N ILE A 141 4.27 -2.91 2.38
CA ILE A 141 3.64 -3.93 3.22
C ILE A 141 2.23 -3.44 3.51
N PHE A 142 1.26 -4.09 2.88
CA PHE A 142 -0.15 -3.87 3.13
C PHE A 142 -0.58 -4.65 4.37
N TYR A 143 -1.44 -4.06 5.16
CA TYR A 143 -2.03 -4.71 6.33
C TYR A 143 -3.48 -4.24 6.49
N LEU A 144 -4.30 -5.10 7.09
CA LEU A 144 -5.76 -4.92 7.16
C LEU A 144 -6.43 -4.82 5.78
N ALA A 145 -5.81 -5.41 4.74
CA ALA A 145 -6.29 -5.36 3.37
C ALA A 145 -7.55 -6.23 3.18
N GLU A 146 -8.44 -5.74 2.33
CA GLU A 146 -9.62 -6.48 1.88
C GLU A 146 -9.47 -6.80 0.39
N GLU A 147 -9.92 -7.99 -0.01
CA GLU A 147 -10.15 -8.27 -1.42
C GLU A 147 -11.50 -7.68 -1.81
N ALA A 148 -11.49 -6.73 -2.72
CA ALA A 148 -12.66 -5.96 -3.08
C ALA A 148 -12.81 -5.85 -4.58
N LYS A 149 -14.07 -5.81 -5.06
CA LYS A 149 -14.41 -5.67 -6.48
C LYS A 149 -15.21 -4.40 -6.74
N ASP A 150 -15.01 -3.87 -7.94
CA ASP A 150 -15.81 -2.77 -8.48
C ASP A 150 -17.20 -3.27 -8.91
N ALA A 151 -18.03 -2.36 -9.41
CA ALA A 151 -19.38 -2.66 -9.88
C ALA A 151 -19.41 -3.56 -11.14
N GLU A 152 -18.30 -3.64 -11.86
CA GLU A 152 -18.11 -4.49 -13.04
C GLU A 152 -17.58 -5.88 -12.67
N GLY A 153 -17.26 -6.13 -11.39
CA GLY A 153 -16.77 -7.41 -10.88
C GLY A 153 -15.25 -7.58 -11.00
N ASN A 154 -14.49 -6.54 -11.33
CA ASN A 154 -13.04 -6.57 -11.37
C ASN A 154 -12.45 -6.32 -9.98
N TYR A 155 -11.37 -7.02 -9.63
CA TYR A 155 -10.66 -6.71 -8.41
C TYR A 155 -10.08 -5.29 -8.44
N LEU A 156 -10.35 -4.53 -7.38
CA LEU A 156 -9.71 -3.23 -7.15
C LEU A 156 -8.23 -3.44 -6.81
N PRO A 157 -7.33 -2.51 -7.14
CA PRO A 157 -5.97 -2.54 -6.60
C PRO A 157 -5.99 -2.59 -5.07
N ILE A 158 -5.17 -3.47 -4.47
CA ILE A 158 -5.14 -3.72 -3.02
C ILE A 158 -4.97 -2.46 -2.19
N TRP A 159 -4.13 -1.53 -2.64
CA TRP A 159 -3.84 -0.26 -1.97
C TRP A 159 -5.05 0.69 -1.83
N GLN A 160 -6.18 0.40 -2.50
CA GLN A 160 -7.42 1.14 -2.29
C GLN A 160 -8.19 0.65 -1.07
N SER A 161 -7.84 -0.50 -0.51
CA SER A 161 -8.60 -1.12 0.57
C SER A 161 -7.95 -1.02 1.95
N CYS A 162 -6.70 -0.54 2.04
CA CYS A 162 -5.92 -0.68 3.26
C CYS A 162 -4.79 0.34 3.41
N SER A 163 -4.27 0.39 4.63
CA SER A 163 -3.04 1.08 4.98
C SER A 163 -1.82 0.37 4.43
N GLU A 164 -0.80 1.15 4.08
CA GLU A 164 0.48 0.68 3.55
C GLU A 164 1.64 1.22 4.39
N TYR A 165 2.51 0.30 4.85
CA TYR A 165 3.85 0.62 5.31
C TYR A 165 4.76 0.69 4.08
N GLN A 166 5.20 1.91 3.72
CA GLN A 166 6.00 2.13 2.52
C GLN A 166 7.37 1.44 2.62
N VAL A 167 7.80 0.77 1.55
CA VAL A 167 9.13 0.18 1.38
C VAL A 167 9.80 0.82 0.16
N LEU A 168 10.78 1.70 0.39
CA LEU A 168 11.32 2.57 -0.66
C LEU A 168 12.82 2.79 -0.50
N ASP A 169 13.54 2.83 -1.62
CA ASP A 169 14.87 3.46 -1.64
C ASP A 169 14.71 4.99 -1.67
N ASN A 170 14.67 5.59 -0.49
CA ASN A 170 14.43 7.03 -0.32
C ASN A 170 15.42 7.93 -1.07
N ALA A 171 16.63 7.44 -1.33
CA ALA A 171 17.68 8.23 -1.97
C ALA A 171 17.56 8.28 -3.49
N ASN A 172 17.00 7.24 -4.10
CA ASN A 172 17.05 7.07 -5.56
C ASN A 172 15.66 6.98 -6.21
N HIS A 173 14.59 6.72 -5.47
CA HIS A 173 13.24 6.65 -6.02
C HIS A 173 12.56 8.03 -6.02
N VAL A 174 11.89 8.37 -7.10
CA VAL A 174 11.24 9.68 -7.29
C VAL A 174 10.11 9.92 -6.28
N ASP A 175 9.38 8.89 -5.88
CA ASP A 175 8.23 9.01 -4.97
C ASP A 175 8.64 9.54 -3.58
N ALA A 176 9.90 9.33 -3.15
CA ALA A 176 10.43 9.89 -1.91
C ALA A 176 10.41 11.43 -1.86
N GLN A 177 10.38 12.08 -3.03
CA GLN A 177 10.33 13.54 -3.18
C GLN A 177 8.92 14.08 -3.40
N LEU A 178 7.95 13.16 -3.56
CA LEU A 178 6.54 13.50 -3.75
C LEU A 178 5.80 13.49 -2.41
N GLY A 179 4.53 13.85 -2.46
CA GLY A 179 3.70 13.94 -1.26
C GLY A 179 4.03 15.15 -0.39
N LYS A 180 3.83 15.00 0.93
CA LYS A 180 3.98 16.09 1.90
C LYS A 180 4.86 15.64 3.07
N ASP A 181 5.87 16.44 3.41
CA ASP A 181 6.73 16.24 4.60
C ASP A 181 7.42 14.86 4.67
N GLY A 182 7.59 14.16 3.51
CA GLY A 182 8.19 12.84 3.43
C GLY A 182 7.21 11.68 3.70
N ASN A 183 5.90 11.91 3.59
CA ASN A 183 4.87 10.89 3.84
C ASN A 183 4.80 9.77 2.78
N ARG A 184 5.71 9.77 1.80
CA ARG A 184 5.92 8.67 0.85
C ARG A 184 7.29 8.02 0.97
N GLN A 185 8.06 8.38 2.00
CA GLN A 185 9.32 7.72 2.32
C GLN A 185 9.08 6.41 3.07
N SER A 186 10.11 5.56 3.11
CA SER A 186 10.08 4.27 3.79
C SER A 186 9.52 4.36 5.22
N ALA A 187 8.76 3.36 5.63
CA ALA A 187 8.05 3.24 6.90
C ALA A 187 6.92 4.25 7.16
N SER A 188 6.69 5.21 6.26
CA SER A 188 5.52 6.08 6.36
C SER A 188 4.21 5.30 6.22
N LEU A 189 3.14 5.79 6.82
CA LEU A 189 1.80 5.46 6.34
C LEU A 189 1.62 6.20 5.01
N TYR A 190 1.69 5.46 3.92
CA TYR A 190 1.82 6.01 2.57
C TYR A 190 0.80 7.11 2.29
N ASP A 191 1.30 8.24 1.78
CA ASP A 191 0.55 9.45 1.41
C ASP A 191 -0.19 10.16 2.57
N MET A 192 -0.08 9.67 3.81
CA MET A 192 -0.80 10.22 4.98
C MET A 192 0.12 10.69 6.10
N VAL A 193 0.92 9.80 6.72
CA VAL A 193 1.74 10.12 7.89
C VAL A 193 3.22 9.81 7.62
N PRO A 194 4.13 10.80 7.70
CA PRO A 194 5.55 10.55 7.52
C PRO A 194 6.16 9.78 8.69
N ALA A 195 7.07 8.85 8.39
CA ALA A 195 7.92 8.21 9.39
C ALA A 195 8.94 9.21 9.96
N LYS A 196 8.99 9.35 11.29
CA LYS A 196 9.93 10.23 12.01
C LYS A 196 10.39 9.57 13.31
N PRO A 197 11.74 9.40 13.50
CA PRO A 197 12.79 9.75 12.56
C PRO A 197 12.79 8.87 11.30
N GLN A 198 13.31 9.39 10.19
CA GLN A 198 13.56 8.56 9.02
C GLN A 198 14.91 7.87 9.18
N ASN A 199 14.91 6.55 9.37
CA ASN A 199 16.10 5.75 9.66
C ASN A 199 16.28 4.54 8.74
N ALA A 200 15.65 4.58 7.53
CA ALA A 200 15.84 3.54 6.52
C ALA A 200 17.33 3.42 6.14
N LYS A 201 17.83 2.20 6.12
CA LYS A 201 19.14 1.88 5.58
C LYS A 201 19.11 1.95 4.06
N PRO A 202 20.26 2.21 3.40
CA PRO A 202 20.34 2.28 1.95
C PRO A 202 19.87 0.98 1.24
N PHE A 203 19.57 1.08 -0.06
CA PHE A 203 19.31 -0.09 -0.89
C PHE A 203 20.40 -1.16 -0.73
N GLY A 204 20.00 -2.42 -0.85
CA GLY A 204 20.89 -3.56 -0.66
C GLY A 204 21.16 -3.96 0.79
N GLU A 205 20.74 -3.14 1.76
CA GLU A 205 20.83 -3.43 3.19
C GLU A 205 19.49 -3.91 3.76
N TRP A 206 19.56 -4.76 4.81
CA TRP A 206 18.38 -5.26 5.50
C TRP A 206 17.86 -4.24 6.52
N ASN A 207 16.57 -3.92 6.41
CA ASN A 207 15.81 -3.12 7.38
C ASN A 207 14.86 -4.01 8.17
N SER A 208 14.79 -3.86 9.48
CA SER A 208 13.78 -4.51 10.29
C SER A 208 12.49 -3.70 10.31
N VAL A 209 11.36 -4.41 10.26
CA VAL A 209 10.00 -3.88 10.30
C VAL A 209 9.26 -4.50 11.47
N LYS A 210 8.54 -3.65 12.23
CA LYS A 210 7.49 -4.10 13.12
C LYS A 210 6.27 -3.21 12.94
N ILE A 211 5.12 -3.84 12.71
CA ILE A 211 3.81 -3.18 12.64
C ILE A 211 2.95 -3.74 13.76
N VAL A 212 2.50 -2.88 14.66
CA VAL A 212 1.57 -3.25 15.74
C VAL A 212 0.19 -2.71 15.39
N VAL A 213 -0.80 -3.58 15.38
CA VAL A 213 -2.22 -3.22 15.22
C VAL A 213 -2.95 -3.75 16.44
N PHE A 214 -3.52 -2.86 17.23
CA PHE A 214 -4.27 -3.23 18.43
C PHE A 214 -5.44 -2.28 18.68
N LYS A 215 -6.66 -2.79 18.57
CA LYS A 215 -7.91 -2.04 18.83
C LYS A 215 -7.94 -0.66 18.13
N GLY A 216 -7.55 -0.64 16.86
CA GLY A 216 -7.51 0.55 16.03
C GLY A 216 -6.27 1.44 16.21
N THR A 217 -5.41 1.17 17.19
CA THR A 217 -4.09 1.80 17.27
C THR A 217 -3.13 1.08 16.35
N VAL A 218 -2.41 1.83 15.52
CA VAL A 218 -1.38 1.32 14.62
C VAL A 218 -0.06 2.01 14.92
N ILE A 219 1.02 1.24 15.03
CA ILE A 219 2.37 1.75 15.29
C ILE A 219 3.33 1.12 14.28
N HIS A 220 4.11 1.95 13.60
CA HIS A 220 5.22 1.48 12.77
C HIS A 220 6.55 1.65 13.50
N TYR A 221 7.36 0.61 13.40
CA TYR A 221 8.77 0.62 13.78
C TYR A 221 9.62 0.30 12.56
N GLN A 222 10.75 0.97 12.43
CA GLN A 222 11.78 0.68 11.45
C GLN A 222 13.13 0.64 12.15
N ASN A 223 13.91 -0.42 11.94
CA ASN A 223 15.21 -0.62 12.57
C ASN A 223 15.14 -0.46 14.11
N ASP A 224 14.15 -1.13 14.71
CA ASP A 224 13.85 -1.19 16.16
C ASP A 224 13.40 0.15 16.79
N GLU A 225 13.26 1.22 15.99
CA GLU A 225 12.80 2.52 16.46
C GLU A 225 11.34 2.77 16.04
N LYS A 226 10.51 3.25 16.98
CA LYS A 226 9.16 3.71 16.68
C LYS A 226 9.23 4.96 15.81
N VAL A 227 8.63 4.90 14.61
CA VAL A 227 8.70 6.00 13.63
C VAL A 227 7.36 6.70 13.39
N LEU A 228 6.24 6.05 13.69
CA LEU A 228 4.92 6.71 13.68
C LEU A 228 3.89 5.92 14.50
N GLU A 229 2.80 6.62 14.84
CA GLU A 229 1.59 6.05 15.43
C GLU A 229 0.37 6.81 14.92
N TYR A 230 -0.71 6.09 14.67
CA TYR A 230 -2.00 6.66 14.34
C TYR A 230 -3.15 5.79 14.85
N HIS A 231 -4.38 6.34 14.80
CA HIS A 231 -5.54 5.66 15.34
C HIS A 231 -6.66 5.64 14.30
N LEU A 232 -7.02 4.43 13.87
CA LEU A 232 -8.14 4.16 12.98
C LEU A 232 -9.47 4.59 13.63
N TRP A 233 -10.48 4.85 12.81
CA TRP A 233 -11.87 5.11 13.19
C TRP A 233 -12.06 6.36 14.05
N THR A 234 -11.07 7.24 14.10
CA THR A 234 -11.13 8.51 14.83
C THR A 234 -11.46 9.67 13.88
N PRO A 235 -11.89 10.85 14.41
CA PRO A 235 -12.01 12.05 13.59
C PRO A 235 -10.70 12.43 12.89
N LYS A 236 -9.54 12.18 13.53
CA LYS A 236 -8.23 12.42 12.92
C LYS A 236 -7.94 11.49 11.76
N TRP A 237 -8.33 10.21 11.86
CA TRP A 237 -8.26 9.26 10.75
C TRP A 237 -9.05 9.76 9.54
N LYS A 238 -10.29 10.20 9.77
CA LYS A 238 -11.10 10.78 8.71
C LYS A 238 -10.44 12.00 8.06
N GLU A 239 -9.88 12.91 8.86
CA GLU A 239 -9.17 14.11 8.39
C GLU A 239 -7.96 13.71 7.50
N MET A 240 -7.17 12.71 7.92
CA MET A 240 -6.04 12.21 7.15
C MET A 240 -6.47 11.63 5.80
N LEU A 241 -7.56 10.87 5.77
CA LEU A 241 -8.14 10.36 4.51
C LEU A 241 -8.63 11.50 3.62
N ASP A 242 -9.34 12.48 4.18
CA ASP A 242 -9.85 13.64 3.41
C ASP A 242 -8.70 14.51 2.82
N GLU A 243 -7.49 14.47 3.40
CA GLU A 243 -6.30 15.21 2.94
C GLU A 243 -5.40 14.38 1.99
N SER A 244 -5.64 13.08 1.85
CA SER A 244 -4.83 12.15 1.04
C SER A 244 -5.40 11.97 -0.36
N LYS A 245 -4.69 11.19 -1.20
CA LYS A 245 -5.19 10.75 -2.51
C LYS A 245 -6.46 9.87 -2.42
N PHE A 246 -6.76 9.32 -1.25
CA PHE A 246 -7.91 8.46 -0.97
C PHE A 246 -9.15 9.24 -0.56
N CYS A 247 -9.15 10.57 -0.69
CA CYS A 247 -10.22 11.44 -0.24
C CYS A 247 -11.56 11.10 -0.92
N LYS A 248 -12.64 11.41 -0.19
CA LYS A 248 -14.00 11.23 -0.70
C LYS A 248 -14.23 12.05 -1.97
N GLY A 249 -14.66 11.39 -3.05
CA GLY A 249 -14.87 12.04 -4.36
C GLY A 249 -13.56 12.38 -5.10
N GLY A 250 -12.43 11.80 -4.67
CA GLY A 250 -11.16 11.87 -5.37
C GLY A 250 -11.08 10.95 -6.59
N GLU A 251 -9.88 10.74 -7.07
CA GLU A 251 -9.59 9.93 -8.27
C GLU A 251 -9.99 8.44 -8.07
N PHE A 252 -9.94 7.96 -6.82
CA PHE A 252 -10.21 6.56 -6.47
C PHE A 252 -11.54 6.43 -5.73
N PRO A 253 -12.66 6.26 -6.44
CA PRO A 253 -14.00 6.39 -5.86
C PRO A 253 -14.33 5.36 -4.78
N TYR A 254 -13.68 4.20 -4.78
CA TYR A 254 -13.90 3.13 -3.80
C TYR A 254 -13.03 3.26 -2.54
N ALA A 255 -11.84 3.86 -2.67
CA ALA A 255 -10.82 3.86 -1.63
C ALA A 255 -11.31 4.47 -0.30
N TYR A 256 -12.02 5.58 -0.35
CA TYR A 256 -12.50 6.24 0.87
C TYR A 256 -13.40 5.33 1.71
N ASN A 257 -14.41 4.67 1.09
CA ASN A 257 -15.36 3.82 1.80
C ASN A 257 -14.72 2.55 2.35
N LEU A 258 -13.73 2.00 1.65
CA LEU A 258 -12.94 0.86 2.12
C LEU A 258 -12.06 1.25 3.31
N MET A 259 -11.26 2.30 3.18
CA MET A 259 -10.26 2.70 4.18
C MET A 259 -10.86 3.35 5.43
N ILE A 260 -12.00 4.06 5.35
CA ILE A 260 -12.60 4.69 6.54
C ILE A 260 -13.00 3.65 7.59
N ASN A 261 -13.25 2.42 7.17
CA ASN A 261 -13.64 1.30 8.00
C ASN A 261 -12.61 0.17 8.05
N GLU A 262 -11.41 0.38 7.49
CA GLU A 262 -10.40 -0.69 7.39
C GLU A 262 -10.16 -1.37 8.74
N GLY A 263 -9.93 -2.67 8.70
CA GLY A 263 -9.57 -3.48 9.86
C GLY A 263 -10.69 -3.72 10.89
N LYS A 264 -11.89 -3.20 10.72
CA LYS A 264 -13.01 -3.48 11.66
C LYS A 264 -13.34 -4.97 11.75
N ASN A 265 -13.21 -5.67 10.64
CA ASN A 265 -13.42 -7.12 10.53
C ASN A 265 -12.10 -7.89 10.34
N GLY A 266 -10.97 -7.26 10.67
CA GLY A 266 -9.65 -7.78 10.31
C GLY A 266 -9.31 -7.48 8.86
N GLY A 267 -8.17 -8.01 8.40
CA GLY A 267 -7.74 -7.91 7.02
C GLY A 267 -6.45 -8.67 6.77
N TYR A 268 -6.12 -8.84 5.51
CA TYR A 268 -4.95 -9.57 5.07
C TYR A 268 -3.66 -8.76 5.25
N ILE A 269 -2.54 -9.47 5.34
CA ILE A 269 -1.19 -8.94 5.20
C ILE A 269 -0.70 -9.31 3.80
N ALA A 270 -0.13 -8.34 3.08
CA ALA A 270 0.41 -8.59 1.75
C ALA A 270 1.67 -7.78 1.48
N PHE A 271 2.49 -8.24 0.53
CA PHE A 271 3.67 -7.56 0.00
C PHE A 271 3.40 -7.08 -1.42
N GLN A 272 3.71 -5.81 -1.67
CA GLN A 272 3.43 -5.15 -2.93
C GLN A 272 4.38 -5.60 -4.03
N ASP A 273 3.81 -5.90 -5.20
CA ASP A 273 4.51 -5.98 -6.47
C ASP A 273 4.43 -4.63 -7.20
N HIS A 274 5.51 -3.83 -7.10
CA HIS A 274 5.65 -2.55 -7.80
C HIS A 274 6.62 -2.64 -8.99
N GLY A 275 7.01 -3.86 -9.38
CA GLY A 275 7.88 -4.10 -10.54
C GLY A 275 9.37 -4.03 -10.24
N ASP A 276 9.79 -3.80 -9.01
CA ASP A 276 11.18 -3.71 -8.58
C ASP A 276 11.59 -4.92 -7.74
N ASP A 277 12.89 -5.28 -7.78
CA ASP A 277 13.40 -6.34 -6.92
C ASP A 277 13.32 -5.96 -5.44
N VAL A 278 12.63 -6.79 -4.67
CA VAL A 278 12.53 -6.69 -3.22
C VAL A 278 12.61 -8.07 -2.59
N TRP A 279 13.21 -8.15 -1.42
CA TRP A 279 13.35 -9.37 -0.63
C TRP A 279 12.74 -9.18 0.74
N TYR A 280 11.91 -10.14 1.19
CA TYR A 280 11.40 -10.22 2.55
C TYR A 280 11.84 -11.53 3.21
N ARG A 281 12.13 -11.50 4.49
CA ARG A 281 12.48 -12.70 5.27
C ARG A 281 11.99 -12.60 6.71
N ASN A 282 12.06 -13.73 7.43
CA ASN A 282 11.71 -13.80 8.85
C ASN A 282 10.32 -13.22 9.14
N VAL A 283 9.34 -13.58 8.27
CA VAL A 283 7.98 -13.04 8.38
C VAL A 283 7.24 -13.81 9.46
N ARG A 284 6.86 -13.11 10.53
CA ARG A 284 6.14 -13.70 11.66
C ARG A 284 5.07 -12.78 12.21
N VAL A 285 4.00 -13.36 12.75
CA VAL A 285 2.88 -12.62 13.32
C VAL A 285 2.52 -13.16 14.69
N LYS A 286 2.38 -12.28 15.66
CA LYS A 286 1.77 -12.56 16.95
C LYS A 286 0.37 -12.01 16.99
N VAL A 287 -0.62 -12.87 17.21
CA VAL A 287 -2.02 -12.48 17.35
C VAL A 287 -2.26 -12.03 18.79
N ALA A 288 -2.98 -10.93 18.96
CA ALA A 288 -3.40 -10.41 20.25
C ALA A 288 -4.93 -10.51 20.42
N ASP A 289 -5.40 -10.71 21.64
CA ASP A 289 -6.82 -10.83 21.98
C ASP A 289 -7.53 -9.46 22.08
#